data_24a8abc19ed751810e1824bf465c8071
#
_entry.id   24a8abc19ed751810e1824bf465c8071
#
_cell.length_a   1.000
_cell.length_b   1.000
_cell.length_c   1.000
_cell.angle_alpha   90.00
_cell.angle_beta   90.00
_cell.angle_gamma   90.00
#
_symmetry.space_group_name_H-M   'P 1'
#
loop_
_entity.id
_entity.type
_entity.pdbx_description
1 polymer ?
#
loop_
_entity_poly.entity_id
_entity_poly.type
_entity_poly.pdbx_seq_one_letter_code
_entity_poly.pdbx_strand_id
1 'polypeptide(L)'
;MIGLVLGDTQLGSLIIKKLKLLKKKYVIIDISKKKIFKKKKNSFSLSIGQLGKAITILKKYKCKKIIFAGKVTTPNFSNTKFDFKALYYLPRIIKGAKKGDVSIIKIVINIFKKEGFKIINSTFFNPELLLKIGNYTKIKPDSFSKKDILKGKSIIIGQNRRKNGQGVVIRDSHVIAIEGLDGTDVMLTKADVLLNRFSHRNKRKGILLKFPKRNQDLRVDLPTVGIKTVKKCAKIGLKGIVLKANQNIVLDRSKCISLANKNRMFICAI
;
A
#
# COMPACT_ATOMS: atom_id res chain seq x y z
N MET A 1 -6.72 14.69 -20.37
CA MET A 1 -6.10 13.35 -20.29
C MET A 1 -5.72 13.06 -18.82
N ILE A 2 -5.57 11.78 -18.43
CA ILE A 2 -5.17 11.35 -17.08
C ILE A 2 -3.70 10.94 -17.11
N GLY A 3 -2.89 11.50 -16.23
CA GLY A 3 -1.51 11.06 -16.01
C GLY A 3 -1.45 9.93 -14.97
N LEU A 4 -0.74 8.87 -15.28
CA LEU A 4 -0.49 7.74 -14.37
C LEU A 4 1.00 7.71 -14.05
N VAL A 5 1.38 7.88 -12.79
CA VAL A 5 2.75 7.68 -12.30
C VAL A 5 2.78 6.35 -11.56
N LEU A 6 3.38 5.33 -12.17
CA LEU A 6 3.24 3.94 -11.75
C LEU A 6 4.57 3.33 -11.30
N GLY A 7 4.57 2.78 -10.09
CA GLY A 7 5.65 1.97 -9.52
C GLY A 7 5.39 0.46 -9.61
N ASP A 8 6.12 -0.30 -8.81
CA ASP A 8 6.11 -1.78 -8.81
C ASP A 8 4.92 -2.33 -8.04
N THR A 9 3.75 -2.48 -8.65
CA THR A 9 2.65 -3.31 -8.11
C THR A 9 1.61 -3.61 -9.18
N GLN A 10 0.73 -4.56 -8.89
CA GLN A 10 -0.41 -4.93 -9.72
C GLN A 10 -1.47 -3.81 -9.83
N LEU A 11 -1.51 -2.87 -8.88
CA LEU A 11 -2.51 -1.80 -8.84
C LEU A 11 -2.51 -0.95 -10.12
N GLY A 12 -1.33 -0.59 -10.63
CA GLY A 12 -1.21 0.16 -11.88
C GLY A 12 -1.87 -0.56 -13.06
N SER A 13 -1.70 -1.88 -13.17
CA SER A 13 -2.32 -2.69 -14.22
C SER A 13 -3.85 -2.71 -14.10
N LEU A 14 -4.39 -2.76 -12.88
CA LEU A 14 -5.83 -2.71 -12.63
C LEU A 14 -6.42 -1.35 -13.02
N ILE A 15 -5.74 -0.25 -12.69
CA ILE A 15 -6.14 1.10 -13.09
C ILE A 15 -6.16 1.22 -14.62
N ILE A 16 -5.11 0.75 -15.30
CA ILE A 16 -5.03 0.77 -16.77
C ILE A 16 -6.17 -0.04 -17.38
N LYS A 17 -6.43 -1.25 -16.88
CA LYS A 17 -7.54 -2.09 -17.35
C LYS A 17 -8.87 -1.35 -17.23
N LYS A 18 -9.13 -0.73 -16.09
CA LYS A 18 -10.38 0.02 -15.85
C LYS A 18 -10.51 1.24 -16.75
N LEU A 19 -9.43 2.02 -16.91
CA LEU A 19 -9.42 3.18 -17.82
C LEU A 19 -9.69 2.80 -19.27
N LYS A 20 -9.16 1.65 -19.73
CA LYS A 20 -9.47 1.09 -21.07
C LYS A 20 -10.94 0.74 -21.19
N LEU A 21 -11.53 0.05 -20.23
CA LEU A 21 -12.96 -0.29 -20.20
C LEU A 21 -13.83 0.98 -20.24
N LEU A 22 -13.43 2.04 -19.54
CA LEU A 22 -14.13 3.32 -19.49
C LEU A 22 -13.79 4.24 -20.68
N LYS A 23 -13.02 3.77 -21.68
CA LYS A 23 -12.56 4.54 -22.85
C LYS A 23 -11.92 5.89 -22.49
N LYS A 24 -11.27 5.99 -21.30
CA LYS A 24 -10.59 7.21 -20.84
C LYS A 24 -9.18 7.30 -21.40
N LYS A 25 -8.80 8.48 -21.94
CA LYS A 25 -7.44 8.73 -22.44
C LYS A 25 -6.46 8.92 -21.27
N TYR A 26 -5.31 8.26 -21.33
CA TYR A 26 -4.27 8.33 -20.30
C TYR A 26 -2.86 8.27 -20.90
N VAL A 27 -1.88 8.71 -20.12
CA VAL A 27 -0.45 8.58 -20.37
C VAL A 27 0.22 7.98 -19.13
N ILE A 28 1.23 7.14 -19.34
CA ILE A 28 1.94 6.43 -18.26
C ILE A 28 3.34 6.98 -18.11
N ILE A 29 3.70 7.36 -16.90
CA ILE A 29 5.08 7.54 -16.45
C ILE A 29 5.45 6.30 -15.64
N ASP A 30 6.21 5.39 -16.25
CA ASP A 30 6.64 4.14 -15.65
C ASP A 30 7.94 4.36 -14.86
N ILE A 31 7.82 4.44 -13.54
CA ILE A 31 8.95 4.56 -12.60
C ILE A 31 9.23 3.23 -11.88
N SER A 32 8.63 2.12 -12.32
CA SER A 32 8.91 0.79 -11.78
C SER A 32 10.36 0.36 -12.06
N LYS A 33 10.96 -0.42 -11.15
CA LYS A 33 12.33 -0.93 -11.33
C LYS A 33 12.48 -1.76 -12.61
N LYS A 34 11.50 -2.63 -12.87
CA LYS A 34 11.50 -3.57 -14.00
C LYS A 34 10.89 -2.98 -15.27
N LYS A 35 10.49 -1.71 -15.26
CA LYS A 35 9.85 -1.04 -16.41
C LYS A 35 8.68 -1.86 -16.96
N ILE A 36 7.82 -2.33 -16.06
CA ILE A 36 6.74 -3.28 -16.36
C ILE A 36 5.67 -2.74 -17.30
N PHE A 37 5.62 -1.41 -17.48
CA PHE A 37 4.68 -0.75 -18.40
C PHE A 37 5.31 -0.30 -19.71
N LYS A 38 6.63 -0.55 -19.95
CA LYS A 38 7.38 -0.08 -21.13
C LYS A 38 6.68 -0.38 -22.46
N LYS A 39 6.09 -1.58 -22.59
CA LYS A 39 5.40 -2.01 -23.82
C LYS A 39 3.96 -1.47 -23.99
N LYS A 40 3.46 -0.65 -23.06
CA LYS A 40 2.11 -0.09 -23.16
C LYS A 40 2.10 1.16 -24.04
N LYS A 41 1.02 1.36 -24.81
CA LYS A 41 0.81 2.57 -25.59
C LYS A 41 0.83 3.81 -24.69
N ASN A 42 1.48 4.89 -25.11
CA ASN A 42 1.64 6.15 -24.36
C ASN A 42 2.33 5.94 -23.00
N SER A 43 3.33 5.07 -22.95
CA SER A 43 4.15 4.81 -21.75
C SER A 43 5.56 5.32 -21.94
N PHE A 44 6.04 6.05 -20.92
CA PHE A 44 7.39 6.61 -20.85
C PHE A 44 8.09 6.06 -19.61
N SER A 45 9.13 5.25 -19.84
CA SER A 45 9.93 4.68 -18.77
C SER A 45 10.98 5.68 -18.32
N LEU A 46 10.86 6.14 -17.08
CA LEU A 46 11.75 7.14 -16.49
C LEU A 46 12.41 6.58 -15.23
N SER A 47 13.59 7.10 -14.87
CA SER A 47 14.14 6.93 -13.54
C SER A 47 13.42 7.84 -12.55
N ILE A 48 13.51 7.53 -11.27
CA ILE A 48 12.91 8.36 -10.21
C ILE A 48 13.55 9.75 -10.12
N GLY A 49 14.78 9.90 -10.60
CA GLY A 49 15.50 11.18 -10.67
C GLY A 49 15.06 12.07 -11.84
N GLN A 50 14.23 11.60 -12.76
CA GLN A 50 13.79 12.37 -13.94
C GLN A 50 12.44 13.06 -13.70
N LEU A 51 12.34 13.81 -12.60
CA LEU A 51 11.12 14.49 -12.17
C LEU A 51 10.66 15.55 -13.15
N GLY A 52 11.59 16.37 -13.65
CA GLY A 52 11.30 17.42 -14.64
C GLY A 52 10.80 16.83 -15.96
N LYS A 53 11.46 15.76 -16.44
CA LYS A 53 11.04 15.06 -17.65
C LYS A 53 9.63 14.46 -17.51
N ALA A 54 9.31 13.89 -16.33
CA ALA A 54 7.96 13.40 -16.04
C ALA A 54 6.91 14.52 -16.14
N ILE A 55 7.18 15.68 -15.52
CA ILE A 55 6.31 16.86 -15.54
C ILE A 55 6.13 17.38 -16.97
N THR A 56 7.21 17.51 -17.74
CA THR A 56 7.18 17.97 -19.13
C THR A 56 6.32 17.06 -20.01
N ILE A 57 6.48 15.74 -19.90
CA ILE A 57 5.65 14.78 -20.64
C ILE A 57 4.17 14.94 -20.26
N LEU A 58 3.85 14.99 -18.96
CA LEU A 58 2.48 15.14 -18.49
C LEU A 58 1.82 16.45 -18.98
N LYS A 59 2.58 17.57 -19.03
CA LYS A 59 2.12 18.85 -19.60
C LYS A 59 1.92 18.77 -21.11
N LYS A 60 2.87 18.17 -21.84
CA LYS A 60 2.75 17.91 -23.29
C LYS A 60 1.47 17.16 -23.65
N TYR A 61 1.11 16.16 -22.84
CA TYR A 61 -0.13 15.38 -23.00
C TYR A 61 -1.37 16.07 -22.40
N LYS A 62 -1.28 17.32 -21.98
CA LYS A 62 -2.38 18.11 -21.40
C LYS A 62 -3.09 17.40 -20.25
N CYS A 63 -2.31 16.70 -19.39
CA CYS A 63 -2.84 16.05 -18.20
C CYS A 63 -3.19 17.10 -17.16
N LYS A 64 -4.45 17.09 -16.66
CA LYS A 64 -4.89 17.92 -15.53
C LYS A 64 -4.99 17.13 -14.23
N LYS A 65 -5.25 15.81 -14.33
CA LYS A 65 -5.42 14.89 -13.20
C LYS A 65 -4.32 13.84 -13.20
N ILE A 66 -3.73 13.58 -12.05
CA ILE A 66 -2.65 12.61 -11.87
C ILE A 66 -3.05 11.56 -10.84
N ILE A 67 -2.75 10.30 -11.13
CA ILE A 67 -2.84 9.16 -10.21
C ILE A 67 -1.42 8.65 -9.96
N PHE A 68 -1.06 8.55 -8.69
CA PHE A 68 0.11 7.80 -8.26
C PHE A 68 -0.35 6.42 -7.79
N ALA A 69 0.29 5.36 -8.26
CA ALA A 69 -0.04 4.01 -7.83
C ALA A 69 1.17 3.09 -7.88
N GLY A 70 1.24 2.19 -6.92
CA GLY A 70 2.30 1.21 -6.84
C GLY A 70 3.43 1.62 -5.89
N LYS A 71 4.20 0.61 -5.45
CA LYS A 71 5.34 0.81 -4.56
C LYS A 71 6.50 1.42 -5.34
N VAL A 72 7.10 2.45 -4.79
CA VAL A 72 8.35 3.04 -5.27
C VAL A 72 9.40 2.82 -4.20
N THR A 73 10.51 2.21 -4.57
CA THR A 73 11.64 2.04 -3.64
C THR A 73 12.40 3.34 -3.57
N THR A 74 12.73 3.79 -2.36
CA THR A 74 13.60 4.96 -2.14
C THR A 74 14.90 4.75 -2.92
N PRO A 75 15.29 5.70 -3.78
CA PRO A 75 16.48 5.56 -4.60
C PRO A 75 17.75 5.64 -3.74
N ASN A 76 18.81 5.00 -4.20
CA ASN A 76 20.14 5.35 -3.75
C ASN A 76 20.50 6.70 -4.40
N PHE A 77 20.50 7.76 -3.59
CA PHE A 77 20.71 9.12 -4.09
C PHE A 77 22.09 9.31 -4.73
N SER A 78 23.13 8.60 -4.26
CA SER A 78 24.49 8.67 -4.81
C SER A 78 24.58 8.13 -6.24
N ASN A 79 23.76 7.13 -6.59
CA ASN A 79 23.82 6.45 -7.90
C ASN A 79 22.66 6.84 -8.83
N THR A 80 21.86 7.83 -8.45
CA THR A 80 20.69 8.23 -9.24
C THR A 80 21.03 9.49 -10.05
N LYS A 81 20.88 9.39 -11.39
CA LYS A 81 20.98 10.58 -12.26
C LYS A 81 19.73 11.43 -12.12
N PHE A 82 19.93 12.69 -11.75
CA PHE A 82 18.86 13.68 -11.54
C PHE A 82 18.81 14.67 -12.69
N ASP A 83 17.60 15.05 -13.15
CA ASP A 83 17.44 16.23 -13.99
C ASP A 83 17.44 17.52 -13.15
N PHE A 84 17.54 18.68 -13.83
CA PHE A 84 17.63 19.99 -13.15
C PHE A 84 16.51 20.23 -12.14
N LYS A 85 15.27 19.84 -12.48
CA LYS A 85 14.14 20.02 -11.56
C LYS A 85 14.23 19.09 -10.36
N ALA A 86 14.69 17.87 -10.55
CA ALA A 86 14.93 16.95 -9.44
C ALA A 86 16.08 17.44 -8.55
N LEU A 87 17.16 17.99 -9.11
CA LEU A 87 18.27 18.60 -8.36
C LEU A 87 17.79 19.77 -7.51
N TYR A 88 16.97 20.66 -8.07
CA TYR A 88 16.39 21.78 -7.33
C TYR A 88 15.60 21.34 -6.07
N TYR A 89 14.85 20.24 -6.18
CA TYR A 89 14.07 19.70 -5.05
C TYR A 89 14.83 18.70 -4.18
N LEU A 90 16.03 18.28 -4.59
CA LEU A 90 16.80 17.20 -3.94
C LEU A 90 17.07 17.47 -2.44
N PRO A 91 17.49 18.67 -2.00
CA PRO A 91 17.70 18.93 -0.56
C PRO A 91 16.44 18.70 0.28
N ARG A 92 15.26 19.09 -0.24
CA ARG A 92 13.97 18.87 0.42
C ARG A 92 13.61 17.39 0.46
N ILE A 93 13.88 16.66 -0.63
CA ILE A 93 13.61 15.22 -0.73
C ILE A 93 14.50 14.44 0.25
N ILE A 94 15.79 14.76 0.34
CA ILE A 94 16.73 14.15 1.30
C ILE A 94 16.29 14.41 2.75
N LYS A 95 15.94 15.67 3.07
CA LYS A 95 15.40 16.02 4.39
C LYS A 95 14.09 15.25 4.70
N GLY A 96 13.26 15.06 3.69
CA GLY A 96 12.05 14.25 3.80
C GLY A 96 12.35 12.75 4.00
N ALA A 97 13.36 12.21 3.31
CA ALA A 97 13.77 10.82 3.42
C ALA A 97 14.22 10.46 4.85
N LYS A 98 14.96 11.35 5.50
CA LYS A 98 15.33 11.21 6.93
C LYS A 98 14.11 11.13 7.86
N LYS A 99 12.95 11.68 7.43
CA LYS A 99 11.67 11.65 8.17
C LYS A 99 10.78 10.47 7.78
N GLY A 100 11.15 9.68 6.76
CA GLY A 100 10.45 8.48 6.29
C GLY A 100 9.61 8.71 5.02
N ASP A 101 9.14 7.59 4.43
CA ASP A 101 8.47 7.55 3.12
C ASP A 101 7.25 8.48 3.00
N VAL A 102 6.43 8.59 4.05
CA VAL A 102 5.27 9.49 4.08
C VAL A 102 5.67 10.94 3.80
N SER A 103 6.83 11.37 4.30
CA SER A 103 7.33 12.73 4.09
C SER A 103 7.80 12.95 2.65
N ILE A 104 8.46 11.97 2.04
CA ILE A 104 8.88 12.02 0.62
C ILE A 104 7.64 12.13 -0.27
N ILE A 105 6.65 11.27 -0.06
CA ILE A 105 5.41 11.25 -0.83
C ILE A 105 4.72 12.61 -0.78
N LYS A 106 4.62 13.24 0.40
CA LYS A 106 4.03 14.57 0.56
C LYS A 106 4.80 15.65 -0.23
N ILE A 107 6.12 15.60 -0.22
CA ILE A 107 6.95 16.54 -0.99
C ILE A 107 6.69 16.38 -2.49
N VAL A 108 6.72 15.14 -2.99
CA VAL A 108 6.45 14.86 -4.41
C VAL A 108 5.04 15.32 -4.81
N ILE A 109 4.01 15.02 -4.03
CA ILE A 109 2.65 15.50 -4.26
C ILE A 109 2.59 17.02 -4.35
N ASN A 110 3.26 17.73 -3.44
CA ASN A 110 3.28 19.19 -3.42
C ASN A 110 3.98 19.77 -4.64
N ILE A 111 5.04 19.12 -5.15
CA ILE A 111 5.71 19.52 -6.39
C ILE A 111 4.72 19.44 -7.55
N PHE A 112 4.04 18.29 -7.72
CA PHE A 112 3.06 18.13 -8.80
C PHE A 112 1.87 19.11 -8.67
N LYS A 113 1.41 19.42 -7.44
CA LYS A 113 0.38 20.43 -7.22
C LYS A 113 0.84 21.83 -7.64
N LYS A 114 2.07 22.21 -7.29
CA LYS A 114 2.66 23.50 -7.73
C LYS A 114 2.81 23.60 -9.25
N GLU A 115 2.97 22.48 -9.94
CA GLU A 115 3.01 22.39 -11.39
C GLU A 115 1.62 22.40 -12.04
N GLY A 116 0.55 22.61 -11.26
CA GLY A 116 -0.83 22.74 -11.74
C GLY A 116 -1.60 21.42 -11.87
N PHE A 117 -1.08 20.31 -11.35
CA PHE A 117 -1.77 19.03 -11.43
C PHE A 117 -2.70 18.78 -10.23
N LYS A 118 -3.90 18.26 -10.49
CA LYS A 118 -4.81 17.75 -9.46
C LYS A 118 -4.50 16.27 -9.18
N ILE A 119 -4.10 15.96 -7.95
CA ILE A 119 -3.88 14.57 -7.53
C ILE A 119 -5.21 13.95 -7.13
N ILE A 120 -5.57 12.83 -7.74
CA ILE A 120 -6.79 12.08 -7.45
C ILE A 120 -6.45 10.71 -6.85
N ASN A 121 -7.42 10.11 -6.16
CA ASN A 121 -7.23 8.84 -5.46
C ASN A 121 -6.81 7.72 -6.41
N SER A 122 -5.86 6.90 -5.97
CA SER A 122 -5.41 5.72 -6.71
C SER A 122 -6.53 4.69 -6.95
N THR A 123 -7.55 4.71 -6.11
CA THR A 123 -8.75 3.85 -6.23
C THR A 123 -9.94 4.54 -6.89
N PHE A 124 -9.79 5.79 -7.40
CA PHE A 124 -10.90 6.57 -7.97
C PHE A 124 -11.67 5.82 -9.06
N PHE A 125 -10.98 5.08 -9.90
CA PHE A 125 -11.60 4.28 -10.96
C PHE A 125 -11.88 2.83 -10.55
N ASN A 126 -11.40 2.40 -9.39
CA ASN A 126 -11.53 1.04 -8.85
C ASN A 126 -11.99 1.08 -7.39
N PRO A 127 -13.13 1.73 -7.06
CA PRO A 127 -13.60 1.82 -5.68
C PRO A 127 -13.90 0.44 -5.06
N GLU A 128 -14.16 -0.57 -5.90
CA GLU A 128 -14.36 -1.96 -5.51
C GLU A 128 -13.15 -2.60 -4.83
N LEU A 129 -11.95 -2.03 -4.95
CA LEU A 129 -10.75 -2.48 -4.24
C LEU A 129 -10.79 -2.15 -2.75
N LEU A 130 -11.65 -1.23 -2.33
CA LEU A 130 -11.82 -0.87 -0.93
C LEU A 130 -12.93 -1.71 -0.30
N LEU A 131 -12.72 -2.13 0.94
CA LEU A 131 -13.76 -2.79 1.72
C LEU A 131 -14.56 -1.75 2.52
N LYS A 132 -15.89 -1.83 2.45
CA LYS A 132 -16.79 -1.14 3.38
C LYS A 132 -16.75 -1.80 4.74
N ILE A 133 -17.35 -1.21 5.77
CA ILE A 133 -17.50 -1.85 7.09
C ILE A 133 -18.26 -3.18 6.91
N GLY A 134 -17.73 -4.24 7.54
CA GLY A 134 -18.39 -5.54 7.51
C GLY A 134 -17.43 -6.72 7.57
N ASN A 135 -17.99 -7.91 7.64
CA ASN A 135 -17.29 -9.18 7.55
C ASN A 135 -17.46 -9.77 6.14
N TYR A 136 -16.38 -10.27 5.55
CA TYR A 136 -16.33 -10.70 4.15
C TYR A 136 -16.17 -12.22 3.98
N THR A 137 -16.01 -12.94 5.05
CA THR A 137 -15.78 -14.38 5.09
C THR A 137 -16.87 -15.11 5.85
N LYS A 138 -16.96 -16.45 5.69
CA LYS A 138 -17.93 -17.28 6.42
C LYS A 138 -17.74 -17.17 7.94
N ILE A 139 -16.48 -17.14 8.41
CA ILE A 139 -16.14 -16.98 9.81
C ILE A 139 -16.10 -15.49 10.17
N LYS A 140 -16.60 -15.14 11.34
CA LYS A 140 -16.62 -13.80 11.93
C LYS A 140 -15.66 -13.72 13.13
N PRO A 141 -15.19 -12.53 13.52
CA PRO A 141 -14.44 -12.35 14.75
C PRO A 141 -15.24 -12.80 15.97
N ASP A 142 -14.67 -13.70 16.77
CA ASP A 142 -15.22 -14.11 18.06
C ASP A 142 -14.81 -13.13 19.18
N SER A 143 -15.19 -13.44 20.44
CA SER A 143 -14.90 -12.60 21.62
C SER A 143 -13.40 -12.38 21.81
N PHE A 144 -12.56 -13.40 21.65
CA PHE A 144 -11.10 -13.30 21.75
C PHE A 144 -10.53 -12.42 20.65
N SER A 145 -10.95 -12.64 19.40
CA SER A 145 -10.55 -11.80 18.26
C SER A 145 -10.97 -10.34 18.44
N LYS A 146 -12.14 -10.07 19.03
CA LYS A 146 -12.59 -8.71 19.34
C LYS A 146 -11.67 -8.02 20.35
N LYS A 147 -11.21 -8.73 21.41
CA LYS A 147 -10.21 -8.21 22.36
C LYS A 147 -8.89 -7.90 21.65
N ASP A 148 -8.41 -8.82 20.80
CA ASP A 148 -7.21 -8.60 19.98
C ASP A 148 -7.35 -7.39 19.05
N ILE A 149 -8.52 -7.18 18.45
CA ILE A 149 -8.83 -6.01 17.60
C ILE A 149 -8.70 -4.71 18.41
N LEU A 150 -9.29 -4.64 19.61
CA LEU A 150 -9.22 -3.46 20.46
C LEU A 150 -7.76 -3.15 20.84
N LYS A 151 -7.01 -4.16 21.27
CA LYS A 151 -5.59 -4.03 21.58
C LYS A 151 -4.77 -3.58 20.39
N GLY A 152 -5.00 -4.20 19.22
CA GLY A 152 -4.30 -3.85 17.98
C GLY A 152 -4.58 -2.41 17.53
N LYS A 153 -5.82 -1.94 17.66
CA LYS A 153 -6.19 -0.52 17.38
C LYS A 153 -5.39 0.44 18.28
N SER A 154 -5.33 0.19 19.59
CA SER A 154 -4.57 1.06 20.51
C SER A 154 -3.08 1.09 20.17
N ILE A 155 -2.50 -0.07 19.80
CA ILE A 155 -1.09 -0.18 19.39
C ILE A 155 -0.83 0.62 18.11
N ILE A 156 -1.62 0.43 17.06
CA ILE A 156 -1.42 1.15 15.79
C ILE A 156 -1.56 2.66 16.00
N ILE A 157 -2.52 3.12 16.79
CA ILE A 157 -2.68 4.55 17.11
C ILE A 157 -1.45 5.07 17.90
N GLY A 158 -0.95 4.32 18.86
CA GLY A 158 0.26 4.64 19.62
C GLY A 158 1.52 4.65 18.74
N GLN A 159 1.67 3.67 17.86
CA GLN A 159 2.79 3.55 16.92
C GLN A 159 2.85 4.67 15.89
N ASN A 160 1.72 5.24 15.53
CA ASN A 160 1.66 6.40 14.63
C ASN A 160 2.43 7.62 15.17
N ARG A 161 2.65 7.72 16.49
CA ARG A 161 3.51 8.75 17.10
C ARG A 161 5.00 8.45 16.89
N ARG A 162 5.40 7.19 16.73
CA ARG A 162 6.80 6.71 16.64
C ARG A 162 7.29 6.41 15.22
N LYS A 163 6.56 6.81 14.17
CA LYS A 163 6.89 6.59 12.74
C LYS A 163 7.01 5.11 12.32
N ASN A 164 6.46 4.17 13.09
CA ASN A 164 6.50 2.74 12.77
C ASN A 164 5.46 2.34 11.71
N GLY A 165 5.44 1.05 11.38
CA GLY A 165 4.61 0.48 10.31
C GLY A 165 3.11 0.63 10.51
N GLN A 166 2.39 0.04 9.61
CA GLN A 166 0.93 0.11 9.50
C GLN A 166 0.25 -1.23 9.80
N GLY A 167 1.04 -2.22 10.26
CA GLY A 167 0.58 -3.56 10.59
C GLY A 167 1.02 -4.01 11.98
N VAL A 168 0.19 -4.82 12.62
CA VAL A 168 0.49 -5.48 13.89
C VAL A 168 -0.13 -6.87 13.91
N VAL A 169 0.60 -7.84 14.44
CA VAL A 169 0.09 -9.17 14.78
C VAL A 169 -0.16 -9.24 16.27
N ILE A 170 -1.40 -9.57 16.64
CA ILE A 170 -1.86 -9.71 18.03
C ILE A 170 -2.38 -11.12 18.23
N ARG A 171 -2.08 -11.72 19.38
CA ARG A 171 -2.62 -12.99 19.83
C ARG A 171 -2.87 -12.97 21.33
N ASP A 172 -4.06 -13.33 21.74
CA ASP A 172 -4.47 -13.40 23.17
C ASP A 172 -4.11 -12.07 23.90
N SER A 173 -4.42 -10.92 23.26
CA SER A 173 -4.11 -9.55 23.71
C SER A 173 -2.62 -9.20 23.84
N HIS A 174 -1.71 -10.08 23.39
CA HIS A 174 -0.26 -9.84 23.36
C HIS A 174 0.18 -9.41 21.96
N VAL A 175 1.11 -8.44 21.89
CA VAL A 175 1.73 -8.00 20.64
C VAL A 175 2.81 -9.02 20.26
N ILE A 176 2.58 -9.73 19.15
CA ILE A 176 3.53 -10.72 18.63
C ILE A 176 4.57 -10.05 17.71
N ALA A 177 4.11 -9.18 16.80
CA ALA A 177 5.02 -8.46 15.92
C ALA A 177 4.40 -7.15 15.47
N ILE A 178 5.25 -6.15 15.24
CA ILE A 178 4.87 -4.83 14.69
C ILE A 178 5.60 -4.64 13.38
N GLU A 179 4.91 -4.08 12.37
CA GLU A 179 5.50 -3.77 11.08
C GLU A 179 6.54 -2.66 11.23
N GLY A 180 7.77 -2.96 10.81
CA GLY A 180 8.86 -2.01 10.70
C GLY A 180 9.00 -1.43 9.29
N LEU A 181 10.16 -0.85 9.01
CA LEU A 181 10.54 -0.34 7.68
C LEU A 181 10.64 -1.46 6.63
N ASP A 182 10.92 -2.69 7.08
CA ASP A 182 11.03 -3.89 6.23
C ASP A 182 9.68 -4.36 5.65
N GLY A 183 8.57 -3.84 6.21
CA GLY A 183 7.22 -4.08 5.73
C GLY A 183 6.55 -5.35 6.26
N THR A 184 5.31 -5.57 5.79
CA THR A 184 4.40 -6.62 6.29
C THR A 184 4.98 -8.03 6.13
N ASP A 185 5.71 -8.29 5.04
CA ASP A 185 6.23 -9.64 4.77
C ASP A 185 7.27 -10.09 5.80
N VAL A 186 8.15 -9.18 6.21
CA VAL A 186 9.18 -9.44 7.24
C VAL A 186 8.51 -9.53 8.62
N MET A 187 7.55 -8.66 8.92
CA MET A 187 6.77 -8.75 10.15
C MET A 187 6.10 -10.12 10.31
N LEU A 188 5.44 -10.62 9.27
CA LEU A 188 4.79 -11.93 9.30
C LEU A 188 5.79 -13.08 9.47
N THR A 189 6.99 -12.97 8.90
CA THR A 189 8.07 -13.95 9.12
C THR A 189 8.55 -13.94 10.57
N LYS A 190 8.73 -12.75 11.17
CA LYS A 190 9.06 -12.64 12.61
C LYS A 190 7.94 -13.20 13.49
N ALA A 191 6.68 -12.92 13.13
CA ALA A 191 5.53 -13.47 13.84
C ALA A 191 5.48 -15.01 13.79
N ASP A 192 5.83 -15.61 12.64
CA ASP A 192 5.89 -17.08 12.48
C ASP A 192 6.86 -17.71 13.50
N VAL A 193 8.07 -17.17 13.60
CA VAL A 193 9.09 -17.65 14.55
C VAL A 193 8.58 -17.57 16.00
N LEU A 194 7.97 -16.46 16.37
CA LEU A 194 7.48 -16.27 17.74
C LEU A 194 6.25 -17.15 18.03
N LEU A 195 5.31 -17.27 17.11
CA LEU A 195 4.11 -18.06 17.27
C LEU A 195 4.42 -19.58 17.35
N ASN A 196 5.46 -20.05 16.66
CA ASN A 196 5.90 -21.45 16.74
C ASN A 196 6.49 -21.84 18.11
N ARG A 197 6.99 -20.87 18.89
CA ARG A 197 7.47 -21.12 20.27
C ARG A 197 6.32 -21.38 21.25
N PHE A 198 5.14 -20.84 20.96
CA PHE A 198 3.93 -21.09 21.75
C PHE A 198 3.18 -22.29 21.15
N SER A 199 3.66 -23.51 21.44
CA SER A 199 3.09 -24.72 20.86
C SER A 199 1.63 -24.90 21.26
N HIS A 200 0.77 -24.92 20.28
CA HIS A 200 -0.51 -25.64 20.11
C HIS A 200 -1.03 -25.31 18.73
N ARG A 201 -0.48 -26.01 17.73
CA ARG A 201 -0.78 -25.77 16.28
C ARG A 201 -2.23 -26.08 15.89
N ASN A 202 -3.03 -26.72 16.76
CA ASN A 202 -4.33 -27.25 16.37
C ASN A 202 -5.48 -26.24 16.34
N LYS A 203 -5.32 -25.03 16.87
CA LYS A 203 -6.35 -23.98 16.80
C LYS A 203 -5.76 -22.68 16.29
N ARG A 204 -6.39 -22.12 15.24
CA ARG A 204 -6.01 -20.78 14.75
C ARG A 204 -6.25 -19.73 15.81
N LYS A 205 -5.25 -18.94 16.10
CA LYS A 205 -5.29 -17.86 17.09
C LYS A 205 -4.59 -16.60 16.58
N GLY A 206 -5.01 -15.46 17.11
CA GLY A 206 -4.43 -14.17 16.78
C GLY A 206 -4.85 -13.63 15.43
N ILE A 207 -4.54 -12.39 15.20
CA ILE A 207 -4.99 -11.62 14.03
C ILE A 207 -3.88 -10.74 13.48
N LEU A 208 -3.98 -10.42 12.19
CA LEU A 208 -3.27 -9.30 11.58
C LEU A 208 -4.20 -8.09 11.54
N LEU A 209 -3.83 -6.97 12.19
CA LEU A 209 -4.42 -5.67 11.88
C LEU A 209 -3.54 -4.92 10.90
N LYS A 210 -4.16 -4.28 9.89
CA LYS A 210 -3.45 -3.40 8.96
C LYS A 210 -4.25 -2.14 8.69
N PHE A 211 -3.76 -1.00 9.19
CA PHE A 211 -4.40 0.31 9.09
C PHE A 211 -3.42 1.34 8.51
N PRO A 212 -3.90 2.41 7.86
CA PRO A 212 -3.02 3.45 7.37
C PRO A 212 -2.33 4.20 8.52
N LYS A 213 -1.15 4.74 8.24
CA LYS A 213 -0.45 5.63 9.17
C LYS A 213 -1.22 6.96 9.31
N ARG A 214 -1.19 7.57 10.50
CA ARG A 214 -1.96 8.79 10.83
C ARG A 214 -1.81 9.93 9.81
N ASN A 215 -0.62 10.13 9.28
CA ASN A 215 -0.31 11.24 8.37
C ASN A 215 -0.11 10.79 6.92
N GLN A 216 -0.54 9.58 6.56
CA GLN A 216 -0.45 9.04 5.22
C GLN A 216 -1.39 9.77 4.27
N ASP A 217 -0.94 10.10 3.06
CA ASP A 217 -1.84 10.66 2.04
C ASP A 217 -2.60 9.51 1.37
N LEU A 218 -3.83 9.31 1.82
CA LEU A 218 -4.68 8.20 1.36
C LEU A 218 -5.07 8.28 -0.13
N ARG A 219 -4.76 9.38 -0.81
CA ARG A 219 -4.96 9.46 -2.26
C ARG A 219 -3.96 8.62 -3.04
N VAL A 220 -2.75 8.46 -2.51
CA VAL A 220 -1.61 7.89 -3.22
C VAL A 220 -1.00 6.68 -2.52
N ASP A 221 -1.13 6.59 -1.21
CA ASP A 221 -0.52 5.56 -0.40
C ASP A 221 -1.57 4.91 0.53
N LEU A 222 -2.10 3.79 0.10
CA LEU A 222 -3.07 2.99 0.85
C LEU A 222 -2.44 1.65 1.24
N PRO A 223 -2.58 1.23 2.51
CA PRO A 223 -2.17 -0.11 2.90
C PRO A 223 -2.86 -1.14 2.01
N THR A 224 -2.08 -2.09 1.52
CA THR A 224 -2.58 -3.08 0.57
C THR A 224 -2.44 -4.49 1.14
N VAL A 225 -3.48 -5.30 0.94
CA VAL A 225 -3.51 -6.74 1.21
C VAL A 225 -3.82 -7.48 -0.08
N GLY A 226 -3.16 -8.59 -0.30
CA GLY A 226 -3.38 -9.48 -1.44
C GLY A 226 -3.20 -10.93 -1.05
N ILE A 227 -3.31 -11.82 -2.03
CA ILE A 227 -3.21 -13.28 -1.86
C ILE A 227 -1.95 -13.69 -1.08
N LYS A 228 -0.81 -13.05 -1.33
CA LYS A 228 0.46 -13.37 -0.61
C LYS A 228 0.31 -13.15 0.90
N THR A 229 -0.31 -12.03 1.30
CA THR A 229 -0.53 -11.72 2.72
C THR A 229 -1.48 -12.74 3.34
N VAL A 230 -2.60 -13.07 2.67
CA VAL A 230 -3.56 -14.07 3.16
C VAL A 230 -2.90 -15.45 3.30
N LYS A 231 -2.10 -15.88 2.30
CA LYS A 231 -1.34 -17.14 2.36
C LYS A 231 -0.39 -17.17 3.56
N LYS A 232 0.37 -16.10 3.80
CA LYS A 232 1.27 -16.01 4.94
C LYS A 232 0.52 -16.08 6.27
N CYS A 233 -0.56 -15.30 6.42
CA CYS A 233 -1.41 -15.35 7.62
C CYS A 233 -1.98 -16.76 7.85
N ALA A 234 -2.42 -17.43 6.78
CA ALA A 234 -2.91 -18.81 6.86
C ALA A 234 -1.82 -19.79 7.33
N LYS A 235 -0.60 -19.67 6.77
CA LYS A 235 0.54 -20.52 7.10
C LYS A 235 0.94 -20.42 8.57
N ILE A 236 1.00 -19.19 9.11
CA ILE A 236 1.40 -18.93 10.50
C ILE A 236 0.25 -19.13 11.51
N GLY A 237 -0.88 -19.67 11.08
CA GLY A 237 -1.98 -20.03 11.96
C GLY A 237 -2.84 -18.87 12.47
N LEU A 238 -2.80 -17.68 11.83
CA LEU A 238 -3.68 -16.58 12.24
C LEU A 238 -5.15 -16.90 11.95
N LYS A 239 -6.03 -16.42 12.82
CA LYS A 239 -7.47 -16.59 12.76
C LYS A 239 -8.14 -15.55 11.84
N GLY A 240 -7.51 -14.40 11.64
CA GLY A 240 -8.11 -13.37 10.80
C GLY A 240 -7.22 -12.21 10.42
N ILE A 241 -7.79 -11.40 9.50
CA ILE A 241 -7.22 -10.15 9.02
C ILE A 241 -8.23 -9.04 9.23
N VAL A 242 -7.80 -7.95 9.85
CA VAL A 242 -8.63 -6.77 10.16
C VAL A 242 -8.08 -5.58 9.41
N LEU A 243 -8.92 -4.90 8.65
CA LEU A 243 -8.58 -3.77 7.80
C LEU A 243 -9.35 -2.52 8.22
N LYS A 244 -8.84 -1.35 7.89
CA LYS A 244 -9.59 -0.10 8.05
C LYS A 244 -10.52 0.08 6.85
N ALA A 245 -11.81 0.19 7.13
CA ALA A 245 -12.84 0.37 6.10
C ALA A 245 -12.56 1.61 5.24
N ASN A 246 -12.75 1.47 3.92
CA ASN A 246 -12.51 2.50 2.90
C ASN A 246 -11.07 3.05 2.84
N GLN A 247 -10.11 2.44 3.56
CA GLN A 247 -8.74 2.93 3.66
C GLN A 247 -7.68 1.84 3.43
N ASN A 248 -8.10 0.63 3.05
CA ASN A 248 -7.21 -0.46 2.66
C ASN A 248 -7.61 -1.00 1.29
N ILE A 249 -6.60 -1.22 0.44
CA ILE A 249 -6.78 -1.90 -0.85
C ILE A 249 -6.71 -3.41 -0.64
N VAL A 250 -7.67 -4.13 -1.20
CA VAL A 250 -7.63 -5.60 -1.29
C VAL A 250 -7.54 -6.02 -2.75
N LEU A 251 -6.36 -6.47 -3.14
CA LEU A 251 -6.10 -6.99 -4.50
C LEU A 251 -6.64 -8.41 -4.61
N ASP A 252 -7.22 -8.73 -5.77
CA ASP A 252 -7.84 -10.06 -6.03
C ASP A 252 -8.82 -10.48 -4.92
N ARG A 253 -9.72 -9.55 -4.55
CA ARG A 253 -10.65 -9.68 -3.40
C ARG A 253 -11.33 -11.04 -3.32
N SER A 254 -11.93 -11.53 -4.41
CA SER A 254 -12.63 -12.81 -4.43
C SER A 254 -11.71 -13.99 -4.10
N LYS A 255 -10.47 -13.97 -4.64
CA LYS A 255 -9.46 -14.99 -4.34
C LYS A 255 -8.98 -14.91 -2.89
N CYS A 256 -8.82 -13.70 -2.33
CA CYS A 256 -8.47 -13.49 -0.93
C CYS A 256 -9.54 -14.07 0.00
N ILE A 257 -10.81 -13.77 -0.27
CA ILE A 257 -11.96 -14.27 0.51
C ILE A 257 -12.05 -15.79 0.42
N SER A 258 -11.98 -16.37 -0.80
CA SER A 258 -12.02 -17.81 -1.00
C SER A 258 -10.89 -18.52 -0.24
N LEU A 259 -9.67 -18.01 -0.33
CA LEU A 259 -8.52 -18.55 0.38
C LEU A 259 -8.67 -18.46 1.90
N ALA A 260 -9.18 -17.34 2.41
CA ALA A 260 -9.43 -17.15 3.84
C ALA A 260 -10.50 -18.15 4.33
N ASN A 261 -11.60 -18.32 3.59
CA ASN A 261 -12.65 -19.31 3.90
C ASN A 261 -12.10 -20.74 3.92
N LYS A 262 -11.32 -21.14 2.91
CA LYS A 262 -10.66 -22.46 2.85
C LYS A 262 -9.79 -22.71 4.08
N ASN A 263 -9.16 -21.66 4.61
CA ASN A 263 -8.29 -21.75 5.78
C ASN A 263 -9.01 -21.41 7.10
N ARG A 264 -10.35 -21.36 7.14
CA ARG A 264 -11.12 -21.01 8.34
C ARG A 264 -10.66 -19.70 8.99
N MET A 265 -10.34 -18.70 8.17
CA MET A 265 -9.96 -17.36 8.58
C MET A 265 -11.05 -16.36 8.30
N PHE A 266 -11.15 -15.32 9.12
CA PHE A 266 -11.98 -14.17 8.79
C PHE A 266 -11.17 -13.05 8.11
N ILE A 267 -11.88 -12.27 7.28
CA ILE A 267 -11.43 -10.95 6.79
C ILE A 267 -12.57 -9.99 7.09
N CYS A 268 -12.30 -8.97 7.87
CA CYS A 268 -13.27 -7.93 8.18
C CYS A 268 -12.66 -6.54 8.02
N ALA A 269 -13.53 -5.55 7.81
CA ALA A 269 -13.17 -4.13 7.78
C ALA A 269 -13.98 -3.37 8.83
N ILE A 270 -13.31 -2.50 9.59
CA ILE A 270 -13.87 -1.72 10.72
C ILE A 270 -13.51 -0.25 10.62
#